data_bbe506c635c8bce7a1b4f90e4ba88cf6
#
_entry.id   bbe506c635c8bce7a1b4f90e4ba88cf6
#
_cell.length_a   1.000
_cell.length_b   1.000
_cell.length_c   1.000
_cell.angle_alpha   90.00
_cell.angle_beta   90.00
_cell.angle_gamma   90.00
#
_symmetry.space_group_name_H-M   'P 1'
#
loop_
_entity.id
_entity.type
_entity.pdbx_description
1 polymer ?
#
loop_
_entity_poly.entity_id
_entity_poly.type
_entity_poly.pdbx_seq_one_letter_code
_entity_poly.pdbx_strand_id
1 'polypeptide(L)'
;MKNVSRLLPLLSGIVTLSGCNHAPQKNNGQNSQKPNIIYIFADDLGIGDLSCYGATKVSTPNIDRLAGQGVQFTNAYATSATSTPSRFGLLTGMYP
;
A
#
# COMPACT_ATOMS: atom_id res chain seq x y z
N MET A 1 -34.26 34.82 58.19
CA MET A 1 -35.54 34.14 57.84
C MET A 1 -35.25 33.23 56.64
N LYS A 2 -35.56 31.92 56.79
CA LYS A 2 -35.63 30.81 55.81
C LYS A 2 -34.35 30.32 55.19
N ASN A 3 -33.73 29.33 55.84
CA ASN A 3 -32.85 28.31 55.35
C ASN A 3 -33.56 27.47 54.30
N VAL A 4 -32.91 27.22 53.12
CA VAL A 4 -33.30 26.15 52.25
C VAL A 4 -32.04 25.35 51.95
N SER A 5 -31.90 24.25 52.68
CA SER A 5 -30.97 23.17 52.42
C SER A 5 -31.32 22.49 51.10
N ARG A 6 -30.43 22.46 50.12
CA ARG A 6 -30.56 21.63 48.93
C ARG A 6 -29.59 20.48 49.04
N LEU A 7 -30.14 19.29 49.24
CA LEU A 7 -29.46 18.02 49.10
C LEU A 7 -29.01 17.84 47.64
N LEU A 8 -27.73 17.55 47.43
CA LEU A 8 -27.22 17.01 46.18
C LEU A 8 -27.44 15.47 46.17
N PRO A 9 -28.02 14.89 45.14
CA PRO A 9 -27.98 13.45 44.97
C PRO A 9 -26.64 13.07 44.36
N LEU A 10 -25.94 12.13 44.99
CA LEU A 10 -24.81 11.39 44.46
C LEU A 10 -25.28 10.56 43.27
N LEU A 11 -24.89 10.96 42.04
CA LEU A 11 -25.02 10.11 40.87
C LEU A 11 -23.86 9.11 40.88
N SER A 12 -24.15 7.88 41.29
CA SER A 12 -23.29 6.71 41.11
C SER A 12 -23.24 6.35 39.61
N GLY A 13 -22.17 6.71 38.95
CA GLY A 13 -21.91 6.31 37.55
C GLY A 13 -21.51 4.85 37.47
N ILE A 14 -22.40 4.01 36.97
CA ILE A 14 -22.07 2.62 36.57
C ILE A 14 -21.29 2.68 35.26
N VAL A 15 -19.98 2.42 35.31
CA VAL A 15 -19.15 2.23 34.15
C VAL A 15 -19.38 0.79 33.66
N THR A 16 -20.20 0.63 32.64
CA THR A 16 -20.33 -0.67 31.94
C THR A 16 -19.13 -0.84 31.00
N LEU A 17 -18.18 -1.73 31.34
CA LEU A 17 -17.17 -2.20 30.42
C LEU A 17 -17.87 -3.04 29.35
N SER A 18 -18.11 -2.46 28.19
CA SER A 18 -18.47 -3.22 26.99
C SER A 18 -17.25 -4.02 26.52
N GLY A 19 -17.18 -5.26 26.92
CA GLY A 19 -16.21 -6.21 26.38
C GLY A 19 -16.44 -6.40 24.89
N CYS A 20 -15.42 -6.10 24.06
CA CYS A 20 -15.41 -6.42 22.64
C CYS A 20 -15.46 -7.93 22.48
N ASN A 21 -16.64 -8.51 22.31
CA ASN A 21 -16.80 -9.89 21.85
C ASN A 21 -16.31 -9.95 20.40
N HIS A 22 -15.03 -10.27 20.21
CA HIS A 22 -14.51 -10.73 18.94
C HIS A 22 -15.10 -12.11 18.69
N ALA A 23 -16.23 -12.17 18.00
CA ALA A 23 -16.70 -13.41 17.42
C ALA A 23 -15.63 -13.91 16.44
N PRO A 24 -15.27 -15.22 16.48
CA PRO A 24 -14.33 -15.75 15.49
C PRO A 24 -14.97 -15.60 14.11
N GLN A 25 -14.37 -14.75 13.29
CA GLN A 25 -14.75 -14.54 11.91
C GLN A 25 -14.52 -15.88 11.20
N LYS A 26 -15.59 -16.60 10.87
CA LYS A 26 -15.52 -17.77 10.01
C LYS A 26 -14.89 -17.29 8.70
N ASN A 27 -13.63 -17.62 8.49
CA ASN A 27 -13.01 -17.56 7.19
C ASN A 27 -13.78 -18.52 6.29
N ASN A 28 -14.81 -18.01 5.63
CA ASN A 28 -15.36 -18.69 4.45
C ASN A 28 -14.16 -18.85 3.52
N GLY A 29 -13.76 -20.11 3.28
CA GLY A 29 -12.67 -20.45 2.37
C GLY A 29 -12.95 -19.84 0.99
N GLN A 30 -12.68 -18.57 0.86
CA GLN A 30 -12.52 -17.93 -0.43
C GLN A 30 -11.38 -18.69 -1.08
N ASN A 31 -11.70 -19.47 -2.07
CA ASN A 31 -10.76 -20.02 -3.03
C ASN A 31 -9.94 -18.82 -3.55
N SER A 32 -8.85 -18.49 -2.84
CA SER A 32 -8.00 -17.35 -3.22
C SER A 32 -7.27 -17.78 -4.48
N GLN A 33 -7.90 -17.55 -5.61
CA GLN A 33 -7.21 -17.67 -6.89
C GLN A 33 -5.98 -16.76 -6.80
N LYS A 34 -4.81 -17.38 -6.88
CA LYS A 34 -3.55 -16.64 -6.90
C LYS A 34 -3.58 -15.68 -8.09
N PRO A 35 -3.19 -14.42 -7.91
CA PRO A 35 -3.20 -13.45 -9.00
C PRO A 35 -2.18 -13.86 -10.07
N ASN A 36 -2.48 -13.57 -11.32
CA ASN A 36 -1.48 -13.61 -12.39
C ASN A 36 -0.57 -12.39 -12.24
N ILE A 37 0.74 -12.63 -12.24
CA ILE A 37 1.75 -11.59 -12.13
C ILE A 37 2.52 -11.53 -13.45
N ILE A 38 2.52 -10.37 -14.09
CA ILE A 38 3.31 -10.09 -15.27
C ILE A 38 4.42 -9.11 -14.86
N TYR A 39 5.67 -9.51 -15.02
CA TYR A 39 6.82 -8.69 -14.75
C TYR A 39 7.49 -8.28 -16.07
N ILE A 40 7.60 -6.96 -16.31
CA ILE A 40 8.23 -6.40 -17.49
C ILE A 40 9.49 -5.68 -17.05
N PHE A 41 10.64 -6.15 -17.47
CA PHE A 41 11.94 -5.57 -17.18
C PHE A 41 12.56 -5.05 -18.48
N ALA A 42 12.64 -3.74 -18.61
CA ALA A 42 13.23 -3.10 -19.78
C ALA A 42 14.73 -2.89 -19.58
N ASP A 43 15.51 -3.18 -20.59
CA ASP A 43 16.96 -2.92 -20.63
C ASP A 43 17.22 -1.54 -21.21
N ASP A 44 18.20 -0.82 -20.67
CA ASP A 44 18.64 0.51 -21.10
C ASP A 44 17.54 1.59 -21.16
N LEU A 45 16.43 1.41 -20.42
CA LEU A 45 15.36 2.38 -20.35
C LEU A 45 15.60 3.39 -19.21
N GLY A 46 15.81 4.65 -19.58
CA GLY A 46 15.98 5.74 -18.61
C GLY A 46 14.64 6.32 -18.14
N ILE A 47 14.67 6.97 -16.98
CA ILE A 47 13.48 7.65 -16.43
C ILE A 47 12.98 8.74 -17.39
N GLY A 48 13.88 9.38 -18.15
CA GLY A 48 13.55 10.41 -19.15
C GLY A 48 12.98 9.88 -20.47
N ASP A 49 12.84 8.55 -20.63
CA ASP A 49 12.33 7.91 -21.84
C ASP A 49 10.84 7.60 -21.76
N LEU A 50 10.20 7.85 -20.63
CA LEU A 50 8.78 7.62 -20.38
C LEU A 50 8.03 8.93 -20.17
N SER A 51 6.91 9.13 -20.86
CA SER A 51 6.11 10.35 -20.72
C SER A 51 5.49 10.51 -19.33
N CYS A 52 5.13 9.42 -18.64
CA CYS A 52 4.68 9.45 -17.25
C CYS A 52 5.74 9.93 -16.26
N TYR A 53 7.01 9.93 -16.63
CA TYR A 53 8.12 10.51 -15.87
C TYR A 53 8.64 11.83 -16.44
N GLY A 54 7.93 12.41 -17.40
CA GLY A 54 8.24 13.75 -17.93
C GLY A 54 9.03 13.78 -19.22
N ALA A 55 9.14 12.66 -19.95
CA ALA A 55 9.72 12.69 -21.30
C ALA A 55 8.91 13.61 -22.22
N THR A 56 9.60 14.50 -22.93
CA THR A 56 8.96 15.47 -23.84
C THR A 56 9.13 15.10 -25.31
N LYS A 57 10.12 14.27 -25.64
CA LYS A 57 10.46 13.88 -27.01
C LYS A 57 9.85 12.55 -27.44
N VAL A 58 9.39 11.78 -26.49
CA VAL A 58 8.80 10.43 -26.70
C VAL A 58 7.44 10.39 -26.02
N SER A 59 6.47 9.77 -26.67
CA SER A 59 5.15 9.54 -26.11
C SER A 59 4.93 8.05 -25.82
N THR A 60 4.57 7.70 -24.60
CA THR A 60 4.37 6.33 -24.13
C THR A 60 2.96 6.11 -23.57
N PRO A 61 1.89 6.30 -24.38
CA PRO A 61 0.51 6.40 -23.88
C PRO A 61 0.01 5.12 -23.19
N ASN A 62 0.52 3.95 -23.56
CA ASN A 62 0.13 2.69 -22.92
C ASN A 62 0.77 2.55 -21.53
N ILE A 63 2.03 3.00 -21.37
CA ILE A 63 2.71 3.00 -20.08
C ILE A 63 2.09 4.09 -19.18
N ASP A 64 1.77 5.25 -19.74
CA ASP A 64 1.11 6.33 -19.01
C ASP A 64 -0.26 5.89 -18.46
N ARG A 65 -0.99 5.10 -19.25
CA ARG A 65 -2.26 4.52 -18.79
C ARG A 65 -2.06 3.54 -17.63
N LEU A 66 -1.03 2.69 -17.67
CA LEU A 66 -0.69 1.79 -16.57
C LEU A 66 -0.27 2.58 -15.33
N ALA A 67 0.55 3.61 -15.49
CA ALA A 67 0.97 4.48 -14.40
C ALA A 67 -0.23 5.17 -13.73
N GLY A 68 -1.20 5.64 -14.52
CA GLY A 68 -2.43 6.26 -14.02
C GLY A 68 -3.41 5.30 -13.33
N GLN A 69 -3.31 4.00 -13.58
CA GLN A 69 -4.16 2.96 -12.99
C GLN A 69 -3.50 2.23 -11.81
N GLY A 70 -2.21 2.44 -11.61
CA GLY A 70 -1.40 1.73 -10.64
C GLY A 70 -0.66 2.65 -9.69
N VAL A 71 0.45 2.14 -9.16
CA VAL A 71 1.38 2.88 -8.31
C VAL A 71 2.63 3.21 -9.09
N GLN A 72 3.01 4.48 -9.10
CA GLN A 72 4.23 4.97 -9.71
C GLN A 72 5.27 5.24 -8.61
N PHE A 73 6.43 4.61 -8.73
CA PHE A 73 7.52 4.82 -7.78
C PHE A 73 8.43 5.95 -8.28
N THR A 74 8.64 6.95 -7.46
CA THR A 74 9.55 8.08 -7.76
C THR A 74 11.00 7.77 -7.42
N ASN A 75 11.23 6.81 -6.52
CA ASN A 75 12.56 6.41 -6.04
C ASN A 75 12.64 4.88 -6.01
N ALA A 76 12.78 4.26 -7.18
CA ALA A 76 13.01 2.84 -7.33
C ALA A 76 14.27 2.62 -8.15
N TYR A 77 15.13 1.72 -7.69
CA TYR A 77 16.42 1.47 -8.31
C TYR A 77 16.60 -0.01 -8.59
N ALA A 78 17.26 -0.33 -9.69
CA ALA A 78 17.74 -1.67 -9.94
C ALA A 78 18.88 -2.00 -8.97
N THR A 79 19.11 -3.29 -8.72
CA THR A 79 20.18 -3.76 -7.83
C THR A 79 21.58 -3.44 -8.32
N SER A 80 21.73 -3.12 -9.61
CA SER A 80 22.99 -2.71 -10.24
C SER A 80 22.71 -1.79 -11.43
N ALA A 81 23.70 -0.98 -11.77
CA ALA A 81 23.66 -0.09 -12.95
C ALA A 81 23.82 -0.81 -14.29
N THR A 82 24.23 -2.08 -14.28
CA THR A 82 24.45 -2.86 -15.50
C THR A 82 23.49 -4.04 -15.59
N SER A 83 23.19 -4.45 -16.84
CA SER A 83 22.14 -5.41 -17.14
C SER A 83 22.39 -6.79 -16.49
N THR A 84 23.60 -7.35 -16.62
CA THR A 84 23.90 -8.72 -16.14
C THR A 84 23.67 -8.87 -14.62
N PRO A 85 24.27 -8.08 -13.73
CA PRO A 85 24.04 -8.23 -12.30
C PRO A 85 22.61 -7.84 -11.88
N SER A 86 21.98 -6.89 -12.55
CA SER A 86 20.56 -6.58 -12.29
C SER A 86 19.65 -7.76 -12.57
N ARG A 87 19.84 -8.43 -13.71
CA ARG A 87 19.08 -9.65 -14.05
C ARG A 87 19.41 -10.82 -13.12
N PHE A 88 20.66 -10.95 -12.71
CA PHE A 88 21.06 -11.93 -11.70
C PHE A 88 20.27 -11.74 -10.40
N GLY A 89 20.24 -10.52 -9.87
CA GLY A 89 19.48 -10.21 -8.66
C GLY A 89 17.99 -10.50 -8.80
N LEU A 90 17.40 -10.15 -9.95
CA LEU A 90 15.99 -10.42 -10.23
C LEU A 90 15.67 -11.91 -10.30
N LEU A 91 16.49 -12.70 -10.98
CA LEU A 91 16.23 -14.13 -11.24
C LEU A 91 16.56 -15.02 -10.04
N THR A 92 17.50 -14.61 -9.21
CA THR A 92 17.98 -15.42 -8.08
C THR A 92 17.47 -14.94 -6.72
N GLY A 93 16.97 -13.71 -6.64
CA GLY A 93 16.64 -13.07 -5.36
C GLY A 93 17.88 -12.73 -4.51
N MET A 94 19.07 -12.85 -5.06
CA MET A 94 20.33 -12.53 -4.37
C MET A 94 20.85 -11.16 -4.82
N TYR A 95 21.50 -10.46 -3.90
CA TYR A 95 22.19 -9.21 -4.25
C TYR A 95 23.48 -9.54 -5.01
N PRO A 96 23.77 -8.89 -6.15
CA PRO A 96 24.95 -9.14 -6.95
C PRO A 96 26.23 -8.58 -6.29
#